data_51dc15191b4c8c93c0c3a84aff2d67b3
#
_entry.id   51dc15191b4c8c93c0c3a84aff2d67b3
#
_cell.length_a   1.000
_cell.length_b   1.000
_cell.length_c   1.000
_cell.angle_alpha   90.00
_cell.angle_beta   90.00
_cell.angle_gamma   90.00
#
_symmetry.space_group_name_H-M   'P 1'
#
loop_
_entity.id
_entity.type
_entity.pdbx_description
1 polymer ?
#
loop_
_entity_poly.entity_id
_entity_poly.type
_entity_poly.pdbx_seq_one_letter_code
_entity_poly.pdbx_strand_id
1 'polypeptide(L)'
;FGFFAKILIAPAFCTQNSVATELIAMAEQLGAMAYIDAPIGTTYAQALAGRGPAGTINFNTSSDRVRLCYPHVKVYDPVLNAERLEPLSARAAGLRAKVDLDKGFWWSSSNQELAGVIGVERQLSAMIDDPQSEVDLLNEQGITTVFSSYGSGFRLWGNRTAAWPT
;
A
#
# COMPACT_ATOMS: atom_id res chain seq x y z
N PHE A 1 -4.92 -14.95 -25.02
CA PHE A 1 -6.20 -14.43 -24.49
C PHE A 1 -6.43 -12.94 -24.74
N GLY A 2 -5.44 -12.16 -25.25
CA GLY A 2 -5.60 -10.75 -25.60
C GLY A 2 -5.72 -9.76 -24.41
N PHE A 3 -5.58 -10.25 -23.17
CA PHE A 3 -5.61 -9.41 -21.97
C PHE A 3 -4.24 -9.42 -21.29
N PHE A 4 -3.81 -8.22 -20.87
CA PHE A 4 -2.60 -8.04 -20.09
C PHE A 4 -2.96 -7.63 -18.67
N ALA A 5 -2.30 -8.21 -17.67
CA ALA A 5 -2.46 -7.81 -16.29
C ALA A 5 -2.03 -6.33 -16.12
N LYS A 6 -2.83 -5.54 -15.41
CA LYS A 6 -2.55 -4.13 -15.11
C LYS A 6 -2.22 -3.89 -13.65
N ILE A 7 -2.56 -4.83 -12.79
CA ILE A 7 -2.24 -4.80 -11.36
C ILE A 7 -1.58 -6.13 -11.01
N LEU A 8 -0.41 -6.06 -10.41
CA LEU A 8 0.35 -7.23 -9.95
C LEU A 8 0.50 -7.17 -8.43
N ILE A 9 0.14 -8.26 -7.77
CA ILE A 9 0.29 -8.42 -6.34
C ILE A 9 0.85 -9.80 -6.00
N ALA A 10 1.68 -9.87 -4.97
CA ALA A 10 2.13 -11.13 -4.36
C ALA A 10 2.05 -11.00 -2.83
N PRO A 11 0.81 -10.96 -2.27
CA PRO A 11 0.60 -10.72 -0.84
C PRO A 11 1.40 -11.69 0.01
N ALA A 12 1.97 -11.22 1.11
CA ALA A 12 2.87 -11.94 2.01
C ALA A 12 4.24 -12.33 1.42
N PHE A 13 4.33 -12.63 0.13
CA PHE A 13 5.59 -13.05 -0.51
C PHE A 13 6.42 -11.87 -1.04
N CYS A 14 5.80 -10.74 -1.37
CA CYS A 14 6.48 -9.54 -1.88
C CYS A 14 7.41 -8.87 -0.86
N THR A 15 7.41 -9.32 0.39
CA THR A 15 8.38 -8.93 1.41
C THR A 15 9.76 -9.57 1.20
N GLN A 16 9.85 -10.63 0.39
CA GLN A 16 11.10 -11.25 0.00
C GLN A 16 11.72 -10.48 -1.18
N ASN A 17 13.01 -10.19 -1.09
CA ASN A 17 13.70 -9.37 -2.08
C ASN A 17 13.63 -9.95 -3.51
N SER A 18 13.79 -11.26 -3.65
CA SER A 18 13.71 -11.93 -4.95
C SER A 18 12.33 -11.76 -5.59
N VAL A 19 11.27 -11.95 -4.81
CA VAL A 19 9.89 -11.80 -5.28
C VAL A 19 9.59 -10.34 -5.63
N ALA A 20 10.01 -9.40 -4.79
CA ALA A 20 9.84 -7.97 -5.05
C ALA A 20 10.53 -7.55 -6.36
N THR A 21 11.77 -7.99 -6.58
CA THR A 21 12.53 -7.68 -7.79
C THR A 21 11.86 -8.21 -9.05
N GLU A 22 11.42 -9.46 -9.03
CA GLU A 22 10.70 -10.06 -10.18
C GLU A 22 9.35 -9.37 -10.42
N LEU A 23 8.63 -9.02 -9.35
CA LEU A 23 7.36 -8.32 -9.46
C LEU A 23 7.53 -6.94 -10.12
N ILE A 24 8.60 -6.22 -9.78
CA ILE A 24 8.95 -4.94 -10.39
C ILE A 24 9.29 -5.12 -11.86
N ALA A 25 10.14 -6.09 -12.19
CA ALA A 25 10.53 -6.37 -13.57
C ALA A 25 9.32 -6.73 -14.45
N MET A 26 8.42 -7.57 -13.94
CA MET A 26 7.19 -7.93 -14.63
C MET A 26 6.25 -6.73 -14.80
N ALA A 27 6.15 -5.86 -13.79
CA ALA A 27 5.33 -4.65 -13.89
C ALA A 27 5.84 -3.71 -14.98
N GLU A 28 7.14 -3.55 -15.10
CA GLU A 28 7.76 -2.74 -16.15
C GLU A 28 7.52 -3.33 -17.55
N GLN A 29 7.70 -4.65 -17.71
CA GLN A 29 7.48 -5.34 -18.99
C GLN A 29 6.02 -5.27 -19.46
N LEU A 30 5.07 -5.42 -18.55
CA LEU A 30 3.64 -5.45 -18.87
C LEU A 30 2.99 -4.06 -18.88
N GLY A 31 3.70 -3.02 -18.49
CA GLY A 31 3.10 -1.71 -18.24
C GLY A 31 2.01 -1.77 -17.16
N ALA A 32 2.25 -2.61 -16.14
CA ALA A 32 1.37 -2.82 -15.00
C ALA A 32 1.85 -2.05 -13.76
N MET A 33 1.04 -2.02 -12.72
CA MET A 33 1.40 -1.51 -11.41
C MET A 33 1.59 -2.66 -10.43
N ALA A 34 2.75 -2.72 -9.78
CA ALA A 34 3.03 -3.66 -8.71
C ALA A 34 2.78 -3.02 -7.33
N TYR A 35 2.25 -3.80 -6.40
CA TYR A 35 2.07 -3.39 -5.01
C TYR A 35 2.97 -4.22 -4.12
N ILE A 36 3.80 -3.55 -3.32
CA ILE A 36 4.77 -4.18 -2.42
C ILE A 36 4.46 -3.77 -0.99
N ASP A 37 4.31 -4.76 -0.10
CA ASP A 37 4.05 -4.55 1.31
C ASP A 37 5.33 -4.50 2.14
N ALA A 38 5.29 -3.74 3.22
CA ALA A 38 6.25 -3.90 4.31
C ALA A 38 5.99 -5.23 5.04
N PRO A 39 7.04 -5.87 5.62
CA PRO A 39 6.86 -7.02 6.49
C PRO A 39 5.98 -6.72 7.71
N ILE A 40 5.29 -7.74 8.23
CA ILE A 40 4.58 -7.64 9.50
C ILE A 40 5.55 -7.21 10.60
N GLY A 41 5.10 -6.35 11.50
CA GLY A 41 5.92 -5.83 12.59
C GLY A 41 6.83 -4.65 12.24
N THR A 42 6.83 -4.18 10.99
CA THR A 42 7.59 -3.00 10.58
C THR A 42 7.13 -1.77 11.37
N THR A 43 8.09 -1.05 11.96
CA THR A 43 7.82 0.21 12.64
C THR A 43 7.74 1.38 11.66
N TYR A 44 7.14 2.48 12.07
CA TYR A 44 7.11 3.71 11.29
C TYR A 44 8.51 4.17 10.86
N ALA A 45 9.47 4.17 11.79
CA ALA A 45 10.85 4.54 11.49
C ALA A 45 11.52 3.58 10.48
N GLN A 46 11.25 2.29 10.57
CA GLN A 46 11.74 1.30 9.60
C GLN A 46 11.10 1.49 8.22
N ALA A 47 9.83 1.84 8.14
CA ALA A 47 9.16 2.14 6.88
C ALA A 47 9.78 3.35 6.18
N LEU A 48 10.03 4.44 6.90
CA LEU A 48 10.75 5.60 6.37
C LEU A 48 12.19 5.28 5.96
N ALA A 49 12.94 4.60 6.83
CA ALA A 49 14.32 4.20 6.57
C ALA A 49 14.42 3.24 5.36
N GLY A 50 13.38 2.46 5.11
CA GLY A 50 13.30 1.53 3.97
C GLY A 50 13.38 2.20 2.60
N ARG A 51 13.12 3.50 2.51
CA ARG A 51 13.31 4.30 1.30
C ARG A 51 14.78 4.64 1.02
N GLY A 52 15.65 4.47 2.00
CA GLY A 52 17.08 4.73 1.90
C GLY A 52 17.91 3.45 1.78
N PRO A 53 19.21 3.59 1.47
CA PRO A 53 20.12 2.46 1.28
C PRO A 53 20.40 1.68 2.56
N ALA A 54 20.16 2.27 3.72
CA ALA A 54 20.33 1.63 5.02
C ALA A 54 19.06 0.91 5.53
N GLY A 55 18.00 0.90 4.73
CA GLY A 55 16.73 0.26 5.10
C GLY A 55 16.82 -1.27 5.13
N THR A 56 16.07 -1.87 6.03
CA THR A 56 16.01 -3.32 6.21
C THR A 56 14.85 -3.98 5.45
N ILE A 57 13.99 -3.18 4.81
CA ILE A 57 12.84 -3.63 4.04
C ILE A 57 12.98 -3.28 2.55
N ASN A 58 12.23 -3.96 1.69
CA ASN A 58 12.34 -3.83 0.22
C ASN A 58 11.60 -2.60 -0.34
N PHE A 59 11.79 -1.44 0.28
CA PHE A 59 11.20 -0.17 -0.16
C PHE A 59 12.19 0.73 -0.91
N ASN A 60 13.45 0.32 -1.01
CA ASN A 60 14.48 1.07 -1.73
C ASN A 60 14.39 0.80 -3.24
N THR A 61 13.36 1.35 -3.86
CA THR A 61 13.13 1.31 -5.32
C THR A 61 12.62 2.67 -5.79
N SER A 62 12.94 3.04 -7.00
CA SER A 62 12.48 4.28 -7.64
C SER A 62 11.63 4.03 -8.88
N SER A 63 11.09 2.82 -9.03
CA SER A 63 10.22 2.50 -10.17
C SER A 63 8.90 3.26 -10.10
N ASP A 64 8.49 3.85 -11.22
CA ASP A 64 7.20 4.49 -11.38
C ASP A 64 6.03 3.49 -11.48
N ARG A 65 6.35 2.21 -11.61
CA ARG A 65 5.40 1.09 -11.68
C ARG A 65 5.17 0.40 -10.35
N VAL A 66 5.65 0.95 -9.24
CA VAL A 66 5.55 0.35 -7.91
C VAL A 66 4.80 1.26 -6.95
N ARG A 67 3.89 0.67 -6.20
CA ARG A 67 3.28 1.26 -5.01
C ARG A 67 3.74 0.54 -3.76
N LEU A 68 4.26 1.28 -2.82
CA LEU A 68 4.71 0.78 -1.53
C LEU A 68 3.56 0.89 -0.53
N CYS A 69 3.25 -0.18 0.17
CA CYS A 69 2.10 -0.30 1.06
C CYS A 69 2.54 -0.54 2.51
N TYR A 70 2.04 0.28 3.41
CA TYR A 70 2.28 0.21 4.85
C TYR A 70 1.16 0.92 5.61
N PRO A 71 0.66 0.43 6.75
CA PRO A 71 0.91 -0.85 7.42
C PRO A 71 -0.02 -1.97 6.94
N HIS A 72 0.07 -3.16 7.54
CA HIS A 72 -0.95 -4.20 7.41
C HIS A 72 -2.27 -3.76 8.02
N VAL A 73 -3.36 -4.28 7.49
CA VAL A 73 -4.72 -3.99 7.97
C VAL A 73 -5.29 -5.16 8.76
N LYS A 74 -6.16 -4.87 9.71
CA LYS A 74 -6.90 -5.88 10.47
C LYS A 74 -8.26 -6.10 9.84
N VAL A 75 -8.60 -7.36 9.66
CA VAL A 75 -9.90 -7.80 9.17
C VAL A 75 -10.46 -8.87 10.10
N TYR A 76 -11.77 -9.00 10.14
CA TYR A 76 -12.41 -10.09 10.85
C TYR A 76 -12.51 -11.32 9.97
N ASP A 77 -11.99 -12.44 10.44
CA ASP A 77 -12.09 -13.73 9.79
C ASP A 77 -13.25 -14.54 10.43
N PRO A 78 -14.36 -14.75 9.71
CA PRO A 78 -15.50 -15.46 10.26
C PRO A 78 -15.24 -16.96 10.46
N VAL A 79 -14.27 -17.53 9.76
CA VAL A 79 -13.91 -18.97 9.90
C VAL A 79 -13.14 -19.19 11.20
N LEU A 80 -12.19 -18.32 11.48
CA LEU A 80 -11.39 -18.37 12.71
C LEU A 80 -12.08 -17.70 13.89
N ASN A 81 -13.17 -16.95 13.63
CA ASN A 81 -13.86 -16.11 14.62
C ASN A 81 -12.88 -15.18 15.37
N ALA A 82 -11.94 -14.61 14.65
CA ALA A 82 -10.87 -13.77 15.20
C ALA A 82 -10.44 -12.67 14.22
N GLU A 83 -9.80 -11.65 14.75
CA GLU A 83 -9.11 -10.65 13.93
C GLU A 83 -7.83 -11.26 13.37
N ARG A 84 -7.54 -10.96 12.12
CA ARG A 84 -6.24 -11.28 11.51
C ARG A 84 -5.66 -10.09 10.76
N LEU A 85 -4.35 -10.09 10.61
CA LEU A 85 -3.64 -9.13 9.77
C LEU A 85 -3.66 -9.60 8.31
N GLU A 86 -3.96 -8.67 7.42
CA GLU A 86 -3.86 -8.86 5.97
C GLU A 86 -2.91 -7.83 5.35
N PRO A 87 -2.19 -8.22 4.28
CA PRO A 87 -1.37 -7.28 3.51
C PRO A 87 -2.22 -6.16 2.92
N LEU A 88 -1.75 -4.93 3.02
CA LEU A 88 -2.45 -3.78 2.45
C LEU A 88 -2.51 -3.84 0.93
N SER A 89 -1.51 -4.43 0.27
CA SER A 89 -1.45 -4.56 -1.21
C SER A 89 -2.71 -5.21 -1.78
N ALA A 90 -3.20 -6.27 -1.16
CA ALA A 90 -4.40 -6.99 -1.61
C ALA A 90 -5.64 -6.07 -1.56
N ARG A 91 -5.81 -5.34 -0.47
CA ARG A 91 -6.92 -4.40 -0.29
C ARG A 91 -6.79 -3.18 -1.20
N ALA A 92 -5.59 -2.64 -1.34
CA ALA A 92 -5.32 -1.50 -2.22
C ALA A 92 -5.55 -1.84 -3.70
N ALA A 93 -5.13 -3.03 -4.14
CA ALA A 93 -5.38 -3.52 -5.49
C ALA A 93 -6.88 -3.73 -5.76
N GLY A 94 -7.60 -4.35 -4.83
CA GLY A 94 -9.05 -4.52 -4.92
C GLY A 94 -9.79 -3.19 -4.95
N LEU A 95 -9.37 -2.23 -4.11
CA LEU A 95 -9.93 -0.88 -4.13
C LEU A 95 -9.65 -0.16 -5.46
N ARG A 96 -8.44 -0.32 -6.03
CA ARG A 96 -8.12 0.24 -7.35
C ARG A 96 -9.06 -0.30 -8.42
N ALA A 97 -9.24 -1.62 -8.47
CA ALA A 97 -10.15 -2.26 -9.41
C ALA A 97 -11.60 -1.79 -9.23
N LYS A 98 -12.05 -1.64 -7.99
CA LYS A 98 -13.37 -1.09 -7.67
C LYS A 98 -13.53 0.35 -8.16
N VAL A 99 -12.56 1.21 -7.91
CA VAL A 99 -12.60 2.61 -8.35
C VAL A 99 -12.58 2.71 -9.87
N ASP A 100 -11.81 1.86 -10.56
CA ASP A 100 -11.80 1.80 -12.03
C ASP A 100 -13.17 1.44 -12.59
N LEU A 101 -13.87 0.51 -11.94
CA LEU A 101 -15.20 0.09 -12.36
C LEU A 101 -16.29 1.15 -12.07
N ASP A 102 -16.25 1.73 -10.87
CA ASP A 102 -17.31 2.62 -10.38
C ASP A 102 -17.18 4.06 -10.89
N LYS A 103 -15.94 4.54 -11.05
CA LYS A 103 -15.64 5.95 -11.34
C LYS A 103 -14.76 6.16 -12.57
N GLY A 104 -14.08 5.11 -13.04
CA GLY A 104 -13.16 5.15 -14.14
C GLY A 104 -11.68 5.20 -13.73
N PHE A 105 -10.81 4.79 -14.66
CA PHE A 105 -9.37 4.66 -14.41
C PHE A 105 -8.64 5.98 -14.10
N TRP A 106 -9.23 7.11 -14.45
CA TRP A 106 -8.69 8.46 -14.18
C TRP A 106 -8.92 8.94 -12.75
N TRP A 107 -9.77 8.24 -11.99
CA TRP A 107 -10.07 8.62 -10.61
C TRP A 107 -9.05 8.01 -9.64
N SER A 108 -8.61 8.80 -8.65
CA SER A 108 -7.68 8.33 -7.63
C SER A 108 -8.32 7.32 -6.68
N SER A 109 -7.54 6.31 -6.27
CA SER A 109 -7.89 5.42 -5.16
C SER A 109 -7.56 6.00 -3.78
N SER A 110 -6.85 7.13 -3.72
CA SER A 110 -6.60 7.84 -2.46
C SER A 110 -7.90 8.40 -1.90
N ASN A 111 -7.99 8.42 -0.58
CA ASN A 111 -9.17 8.87 0.16
C ASN A 111 -10.46 8.08 -0.16
N GLN A 112 -10.32 6.83 -0.58
CA GLN A 112 -11.43 5.90 -0.76
C GLN A 112 -11.48 4.92 0.42
N GLU A 113 -12.70 4.56 0.82
CA GLU A 113 -12.92 3.65 1.93
C GLU A 113 -12.48 2.22 1.59
N LEU A 114 -11.78 1.60 2.54
CA LEU A 114 -11.39 0.19 2.48
C LEU A 114 -12.47 -0.66 3.15
N ALA A 115 -13.29 -1.32 2.35
CA ALA A 115 -14.35 -2.17 2.86
C ALA A 115 -13.80 -3.36 3.66
N GLY A 116 -14.44 -3.67 4.79
CA GLY A 116 -14.09 -4.82 5.64
C GLY A 116 -12.83 -4.66 6.49
N VAL A 117 -12.20 -3.50 6.47
CA VAL A 117 -11.08 -3.17 7.37
C VAL A 117 -11.63 -2.64 8.69
N ILE A 118 -11.26 -3.30 9.79
CA ILE A 118 -11.71 -2.97 11.14
C ILE A 118 -10.61 -2.32 11.99
N GLY A 119 -9.38 -2.37 11.51
CA GLY A 119 -8.23 -1.78 12.20
C GLY A 119 -6.97 -1.80 11.34
N VAL A 120 -5.90 -1.34 11.93
CA VAL A 120 -4.56 -1.36 11.33
C VAL A 120 -3.58 -1.98 12.32
N GLU A 121 -2.50 -2.57 11.81
CA GLU A 121 -1.44 -3.13 12.65
C GLU A 121 -0.79 -2.05 13.53
N ARG A 122 -0.56 -0.87 12.92
CA ARG A 122 -0.06 0.32 13.62
C ARG A 122 -0.94 1.50 13.32
N GLN A 123 -1.40 2.14 14.37
CA GLN A 123 -2.07 3.42 14.23
C GLN A 123 -1.05 4.50 13.89
N LEU A 124 -1.34 5.24 12.82
CA LEU A 124 -0.55 6.37 12.38
C LEU A 124 -1.31 7.66 12.69
N SER A 125 -0.60 8.68 13.11
CA SER A 125 -1.21 10.00 13.28
C SER A 125 -1.59 10.58 11.92
N ALA A 126 -2.82 11.08 11.82
CA ALA A 126 -3.38 11.65 10.59
C ALA A 126 -4.15 12.94 10.93
N MET A 127 -3.44 13.94 11.41
CA MET A 127 -4.01 15.27 11.70
C MET A 127 -4.00 16.10 10.42
N ILE A 128 -5.16 16.57 10.00
CA ILE A 128 -5.34 17.29 8.72
C ILE A 128 -4.49 18.58 8.68
N ASP A 129 -4.33 19.23 9.82
CA ASP A 129 -3.63 20.52 9.93
C ASP A 129 -2.17 20.38 10.40
N ASP A 130 -1.66 19.14 10.53
CA ASP A 130 -0.30 18.90 10.99
C ASP A 130 0.56 18.27 9.87
N PRO A 131 1.45 19.06 9.24
CA PRO A 131 2.34 18.57 8.21
C PRO A 131 3.40 17.58 8.75
N GLN A 132 3.50 17.41 10.05
CA GLN A 132 4.35 16.44 10.72
C GLN A 132 3.59 15.14 11.04
N SER A 133 2.35 14.99 10.59
CA SER A 133 1.61 13.75 10.79
C SER A 133 2.32 12.58 10.12
N GLU A 134 2.31 11.42 10.75
CA GLU A 134 3.01 10.23 10.24
C GLU A 134 2.49 9.81 8.87
N VAL A 135 1.20 9.96 8.62
CA VAL A 135 0.58 9.66 7.32
C VAL A 135 1.11 10.58 6.22
N ASP A 136 1.27 11.87 6.48
CA ASP A 136 1.79 12.82 5.50
C ASP A 136 3.27 12.61 5.23
N LEU A 137 4.07 12.37 6.27
CA LEU A 137 5.50 12.08 6.13
C LEU A 137 5.75 10.79 5.33
N LEU A 138 4.96 9.74 5.55
CA LEU A 138 5.03 8.53 4.73
C LEU A 138 4.63 8.80 3.28
N ASN A 139 3.57 9.57 3.05
CA ASN A 139 3.15 9.95 1.71
C ASN A 139 4.22 10.81 1.00
N GLU A 140 4.94 11.68 1.71
CA GLU A 140 6.09 12.42 1.17
C GLU A 140 7.23 11.53 0.72
N GLN A 141 7.34 10.32 1.27
CA GLN A 141 8.30 9.31 0.84
C GLN A 141 7.75 8.33 -0.21
N GLY A 142 6.56 8.60 -0.75
CA GLY A 142 5.94 7.74 -1.76
C GLY A 142 5.34 6.44 -1.22
N ILE A 143 5.06 6.38 0.07
CA ILE A 143 4.46 5.20 0.71
C ILE A 143 2.95 5.40 0.83
N THR A 144 2.19 4.44 0.33
CA THR A 144 0.73 4.41 0.47
C THR A 144 0.35 3.86 1.84
N THR A 145 -0.50 4.58 2.54
CA THR A 145 -0.89 4.30 3.92
C THR A 145 -2.40 4.18 4.10
N VAL A 146 -2.80 3.89 5.32
CA VAL A 146 -4.21 3.85 5.72
C VAL A 146 -4.39 4.75 6.92
N PHE A 147 -5.46 5.53 6.92
CA PHE A 147 -5.84 6.33 8.07
C PHE A 147 -7.31 6.11 8.43
N SER A 148 -7.64 6.35 9.69
CA SER A 148 -9.02 6.35 10.16
C SER A 148 -9.61 7.74 9.98
N SER A 149 -10.66 7.82 9.17
CA SER A 149 -11.43 9.05 9.01
C SER A 149 -12.60 9.06 9.98
N TYR A 150 -12.80 10.18 10.67
CA TYR A 150 -13.88 10.32 11.63
C TYR A 150 -15.24 10.03 10.98
N GLY A 151 -15.92 9.00 11.49
CA GLY A 151 -17.26 8.61 11.03
C GLY A 151 -17.34 7.87 9.69
N SER A 152 -16.22 7.58 9.02
CA SER A 152 -16.22 6.93 7.70
C SER A 152 -15.21 5.80 7.54
N GLY A 153 -14.81 5.17 8.64
CA GLY A 153 -13.96 3.99 8.64
C GLY A 153 -12.51 4.25 8.19
N PHE A 154 -11.86 3.20 7.71
CA PHE A 154 -10.48 3.26 7.24
C PHE A 154 -10.41 3.60 5.76
N ARG A 155 -9.53 4.55 5.41
CA ARG A 155 -9.36 5.03 4.04
C ARG A 155 -7.92 4.85 3.58
N LEU A 156 -7.75 4.49 2.31
CA LEU A 156 -6.44 4.46 1.67
C LEU A 156 -5.95 5.90 1.46
N TRP A 157 -4.66 6.14 1.73
CA TRP A 157 -4.04 7.44 1.54
C TRP A 157 -2.73 7.34 0.76
N GLY A 158 -2.64 8.08 -0.32
CA GLY A 158 -1.46 8.21 -1.17
C GLY A 158 -1.75 7.91 -2.64
N ASN A 159 -1.22 8.78 -3.51
CA ASN A 159 -1.28 8.66 -4.96
C ASN A 159 0.09 8.40 -5.59
N ARG A 160 1.15 8.52 -4.79
CA ARG A 160 2.51 8.51 -5.27
C ARG A 160 3.00 7.11 -5.52
N THR A 161 3.84 6.95 -6.51
CA THR A 161 4.59 5.72 -6.76
C THR A 161 5.94 5.76 -6.06
N ALA A 162 6.69 4.67 -6.11
CA ALA A 162 8.03 4.59 -5.56
C ALA A 162 9.04 5.52 -6.28
N ALA A 163 8.72 6.05 -7.45
CA ALA A 163 9.53 7.07 -8.12
C ALA A 163 9.56 8.42 -7.37
N TRP A 164 8.58 8.71 -6.54
CA TRP A 164 8.55 9.92 -5.72
C TRP A 164 9.54 9.76 -4.53
N PRO A 165 10.34 10.76 -4.14
CA PRO A 165 10.33 12.19 -4.58
C PRO A 165 11.34 12.55 -5.69
N THR A 166 11.69 11.66 -6.55
CA THR A 166 12.65 11.92 -7.65
C THR A 166 12.05 12.66 -8.85
#